data_9560deeba7aea54dbd25f8346ac17570
#
_entry.id   9560deeba7aea54dbd25f8346ac17570
#
_cell.length_a   1.000
_cell.length_b   1.000
_cell.length_c   1.000
_cell.angle_alpha   90.00
_cell.angle_beta   90.00
_cell.angle_gamma   90.00
#
_symmetry.space_group_name_H-M   'P 1'
#
loop_
_entity.id
_entity.type
_entity.pdbx_description
1 polymer ?
#
loop_
_entity_poly.entity_id
_entity_poly.type
_entity_poly.pdbx_seq_one_letter_code
_entity_poly.pdbx_strand_id
1 'polypeptide(L)'
;MSTDILDGLSVNQITDYTNVYQNYDISNNITSNKMSKYEYTKVLGMRAQQITMGSNPLINVTNDMNSAIEVAEEELRQRKTPYIIARKINNKKTDFWKIEDMIIEVI
;
A
#
# COMPACT_ATOMS: atom_id res chain seq x y z
N MET A 1 7.02 17.86 4.99
CA MET A 1 6.45 17.70 4.96
C MET A 1 6.09 17.21 5.00
N SER A 2 6.14 17.26 4.71
CA SER A 2 5.46 17.00 4.59
C SER A 2 5.17 16.54 4.38
N THR A 3 5.22 16.54 4.06
CA THR A 3 4.74 16.33 3.76
C THR A 3 4.77 16.04 3.37
N ASP A 4 4.91 16.17 2.88
CA ASP A 4 4.79 16.10 2.46
C ASP A 4 5.03 15.71 1.95
N ILE A 5 5.23 15.68 1.52
CA ILE A 5 5.28 15.47 1.12
C ILE A 5 5.56 15.11 0.82
N LEU A 6 5.77 15.16 0.39
CA LEU A 6 5.78 15.02 0.37
C LEU A 6 5.73 14.99 0.12
N ASP A 7 5.80 15.67 -0.42
CA ASP A 7 5.63 15.69 -0.59
C ASP A 7 4.61 15.41 -1.00
N GLY A 8 4.39 16.16 -2.40
CA GLY A 8 3.16 15.72 -3.02
C GLY A 8 2.76 14.39 -2.51
N LEU A 9 3.68 13.67 -2.14
CA LEU A 9 3.47 12.40 -1.51
C LEU A 9 2.82 12.50 -0.17
N SER A 10 2.84 13.67 0.38
CA SER A 10 2.24 13.89 1.66
C SER A 10 0.73 13.67 1.63
N VAL A 11 0.14 13.68 0.44
CA VAL A 11 -1.30 13.49 0.31
C VAL A 11 -1.68 12.04 0.55
N ASN A 12 -0.89 11.11 0.03
CA ASN A 12 -1.14 9.68 0.16
C ASN A 12 0.03 9.02 0.87
N GLN A 13 -0.20 8.61 2.08
CA GLN A 13 0.81 7.94 2.88
C GLN A 13 0.55 6.44 2.87
N ILE A 14 1.63 5.68 2.75
CA ILE A 14 1.57 4.24 2.75
C ILE A 14 2.30 3.76 3.99
N THR A 15 1.63 3.01 4.83
CA THR A 15 2.21 2.57 6.09
C THR A 15 1.72 1.17 6.44
N ASP A 16 2.36 0.59 7.44
CA ASP A 16 1.92 -0.66 8.03
C ASP A 16 0.62 -0.38 8.79
N TYR A 17 -0.38 -1.20 8.57
CA TYR A 17 -1.70 -0.88 9.09
C TYR A 17 -1.92 -1.28 10.55
N THR A 18 -0.91 -1.82 11.22
CA THR A 18 -1.06 -2.19 12.62
C THR A 18 -1.44 -1.00 13.49
N ASN A 19 -1.00 0.20 13.13
CA ASN A 19 -1.23 1.40 13.93
C ASN A 19 -2.64 1.96 13.80
N VAL A 20 -3.34 1.67 12.70
CA VAL A 20 -4.68 2.22 12.46
C VAL A 20 -5.73 1.13 12.39
N TYR A 21 -5.33 -0.08 12.65
CA TYR A 21 -6.19 -1.24 12.45
C TYR A 21 -7.46 -1.19 13.30
N GLN A 22 -7.33 -0.79 14.55
CA GLN A 22 -8.45 -0.83 15.50
C GLN A 22 -9.56 0.14 15.14
N ASN A 23 -9.21 1.20 14.44
CA ASN A 23 -10.19 2.24 14.07
C ASN A 23 -10.56 2.17 12.60
N TYR A 24 -10.21 1.08 11.93
CA TYR A 24 -10.43 0.95 10.51
C TYR A 24 -11.91 0.73 10.21
N ASP A 25 -12.47 1.58 9.36
CA ASP A 25 -13.87 1.49 8.94
C ASP A 25 -14.01 2.09 7.56
N ILE A 26 -14.15 1.24 6.55
CA ILE A 26 -14.23 1.70 5.17
C ILE A 26 -15.54 2.43 4.86
N SER A 27 -16.56 2.26 5.70
CA SER A 27 -17.82 2.96 5.46
C SER A 27 -17.68 4.48 5.63
N ASN A 28 -16.62 4.93 6.29
CA ASN A 28 -16.35 6.35 6.46
C ASN A 28 -15.54 6.94 5.31
N ASN A 29 -15.06 6.11 4.40
CA ASN A 29 -14.22 6.58 3.29
C ASN A 29 -15.09 7.20 2.21
N ILE A 30 -14.60 8.29 1.62
CA ILE A 30 -15.32 8.97 0.55
C ILE A 30 -14.61 8.83 -0.79
N THR A 31 -13.37 8.38 -0.81
CA THR A 31 -12.65 8.14 -2.06
C THR A 31 -12.96 6.74 -2.58
N SER A 32 -12.64 6.53 -3.86
CA SER A 32 -12.83 5.23 -4.49
C SER A 32 -11.86 4.20 -3.91
N ASN A 33 -12.29 2.95 -3.85
CA ASN A 33 -11.42 1.86 -3.43
C ASN A 33 -10.47 1.41 -4.53
N LYS A 34 -10.39 2.15 -5.62
CA LYS A 34 -9.48 1.83 -6.72
C LYS A 34 -8.10 2.37 -6.42
N MET A 35 -7.10 1.50 -6.50
CA MET A 35 -5.72 1.94 -6.30
C MET A 35 -5.25 2.68 -7.55
N SER A 36 -4.65 3.85 -7.37
CA SER A 36 -4.10 4.61 -8.49
C SER A 36 -2.78 3.98 -8.94
N LYS A 37 -2.37 4.31 -10.17
CA LYS A 37 -1.07 3.86 -10.67
C LYS A 37 0.07 4.33 -9.77
N TYR A 38 -0.04 5.55 -9.29
CA TYR A 38 0.96 6.11 -8.40
C TYR A 38 1.04 5.30 -7.10
N GLU A 39 -0.11 5.01 -6.51
CA GLU A 39 -0.17 4.22 -5.29
C GLU A 39 0.39 2.83 -5.52
N TYR A 40 0.06 2.22 -6.64
CA TYR A 40 0.56 0.90 -6.99
C TYR A 40 2.09 0.89 -7.07
N THR A 41 2.63 1.85 -7.80
CA THR A 41 4.08 1.94 -7.98
C THR A 41 4.78 2.18 -6.66
N LYS A 42 4.21 3.03 -5.83
CA LYS A 42 4.79 3.36 -4.53
C LYS A 42 4.79 2.15 -3.60
N VAL A 43 3.66 1.46 -3.52
CA VAL A 43 3.55 0.25 -2.69
C VAL A 43 4.54 -0.79 -3.16
N LEU A 44 4.59 -1.01 -4.46
CA LEU A 44 5.47 -2.02 -5.03
C LEU A 44 6.94 -1.72 -4.70
N GLY A 45 7.35 -0.48 -4.89
CA GLY A 45 8.73 -0.09 -4.61
C GLY A 45 9.09 -0.22 -3.13
N MET A 46 8.20 0.24 -2.26
CA MET A 46 8.44 0.15 -0.82
C MET A 46 8.52 -1.29 -0.35
N ARG A 47 7.61 -2.13 -0.84
CA ARG A 47 7.60 -3.53 -0.40
C ARG A 47 8.81 -4.29 -0.93
N ALA A 48 9.19 -4.05 -2.19
CA ALA A 48 10.38 -4.68 -2.75
C ALA A 48 11.62 -4.31 -1.96
N GLN A 49 11.73 -3.05 -1.55
CA GLN A 49 12.85 -2.60 -0.74
C GLN A 49 12.88 -3.32 0.60
N GLN A 50 11.73 -3.46 1.25
CA GLN A 50 11.67 -4.16 2.53
C GLN A 50 12.08 -5.63 2.39
N ILE A 51 11.63 -6.28 1.32
CA ILE A 51 11.99 -7.68 1.08
C ILE A 51 13.49 -7.81 0.85
N THR A 52 14.05 -6.87 0.08
CA THR A 52 15.50 -6.85 -0.16
C THR A 52 16.27 -6.69 1.14
N MET A 53 15.71 -5.95 2.09
CA MET A 53 16.37 -5.69 3.38
C MET A 53 16.09 -6.76 4.43
N GLY A 54 15.41 -7.84 4.05
CA GLY A 54 15.26 -8.99 4.94
C GLY A 54 13.87 -9.29 5.45
N SER A 55 12.86 -8.51 5.05
CA SER A 55 11.49 -8.81 5.47
C SER A 55 11.02 -10.11 4.82
N ASN A 56 10.26 -10.88 5.58
CA ASN A 56 9.74 -12.14 5.07
C ASN A 56 8.56 -11.90 4.13
N PRO A 57 8.58 -12.49 2.94
CA PRO A 57 7.41 -12.44 2.07
C PRO A 57 6.20 -13.11 2.72
N LEU A 58 5.02 -12.59 2.42
CA LEU A 58 3.77 -13.11 2.95
C LEU A 58 3.08 -14.05 1.98
N ILE A 59 3.81 -14.53 0.99
CA ILE A 59 3.35 -15.52 0.01
C ILE A 59 4.41 -16.60 -0.12
N ASN A 60 4.04 -17.69 -0.78
CA ASN A 60 4.99 -18.72 -1.11
C ASN A 60 5.84 -18.26 -2.28
N VAL A 61 7.15 -18.18 -2.05
CA VAL A 61 8.10 -17.79 -3.09
C VAL A 61 8.46 -19.02 -3.90
N THR A 62 8.30 -18.94 -5.22
CA THR A 62 8.60 -20.04 -6.11
C THR A 62 9.93 -19.82 -6.81
N ASN A 63 10.45 -20.87 -7.45
CA ASN A 63 11.76 -20.80 -8.09
C ASN A 63 11.82 -19.85 -9.31
N ASP A 64 10.67 -19.49 -9.86
CA ASP A 64 10.63 -18.56 -10.98
C ASP A 64 10.55 -17.10 -10.55
N MET A 65 10.53 -16.83 -9.26
CA MET A 65 10.59 -15.47 -8.74
C MET A 65 12.06 -15.11 -8.47
N ASN A 66 12.62 -14.30 -9.34
CA ASN A 66 14.07 -14.06 -9.33
C ASN A 66 14.48 -12.77 -8.62
N SER A 67 13.54 -11.93 -8.23
CA SER A 67 13.88 -10.66 -7.62
C SER A 67 12.84 -10.26 -6.58
N ALA A 68 13.24 -9.33 -5.72
CA ALA A 68 12.34 -8.83 -4.70
C ALA A 68 11.11 -8.14 -5.30
N ILE A 69 11.27 -7.51 -6.46
CA ILE A 69 10.15 -6.83 -7.09
C ILE A 69 9.12 -7.83 -7.62
N GLU A 70 9.57 -8.98 -8.12
CA GLU A 70 8.64 -10.02 -8.55
C GLU A 70 7.86 -10.59 -7.39
N VAL A 71 8.52 -10.78 -6.25
CA VAL A 71 7.86 -11.24 -5.04
C VAL A 71 6.84 -10.20 -4.58
N ALA A 72 7.23 -8.93 -4.59
CA ALA A 72 6.33 -7.85 -4.19
C ALA A 72 5.13 -7.75 -5.12
N GLU A 73 5.32 -7.94 -6.42
CA GLU A 73 4.21 -7.94 -7.38
C GLU A 73 3.21 -9.05 -7.08
N GLU A 74 3.72 -10.23 -6.79
CA GLU A 74 2.85 -11.36 -6.50
C GLU A 74 2.10 -11.16 -5.18
N GLU A 75 2.78 -10.62 -4.15
CA GLU A 75 2.12 -10.26 -2.91
C GLU A 75 0.98 -9.29 -3.15
N LEU A 76 1.23 -8.28 -3.95
CA LEU A 76 0.23 -7.26 -4.23
C LEU A 76 -0.93 -7.84 -5.03
N ARG A 77 -0.63 -8.70 -5.99
CA ARG A 77 -1.67 -9.37 -6.78
C ARG A 77 -2.58 -10.20 -5.90
N GLN A 78 -2.02 -10.85 -4.88
CA GLN A 78 -2.80 -11.64 -3.93
C GLN A 78 -3.36 -10.80 -2.79
N ARG A 79 -3.09 -9.49 -2.79
CA ARG A 79 -3.52 -8.53 -1.77
C ARG A 79 -3.05 -8.92 -0.36
N LYS A 80 -1.83 -9.46 -0.29
CA LYS A 80 -1.22 -9.85 0.99
C LYS A 80 -0.27 -8.80 1.53
N THR A 81 -0.04 -7.72 0.78
CA THR A 81 0.85 -6.64 1.21
C THR A 81 0.31 -6.00 2.47
N PRO A 82 1.12 -5.91 3.54
CA PRO A 82 0.62 -5.48 4.85
C PRO A 82 0.61 -3.96 5.02
N TYR A 83 0.06 -3.24 4.04
CA TYR A 83 0.06 -1.79 4.06
C TYR A 83 -1.35 -1.25 4.07
N ILE A 84 -1.45 -0.02 4.56
CA ILE A 84 -2.66 0.77 4.48
C ILE A 84 -2.31 2.06 3.76
N ILE A 85 -3.20 2.51 2.90
CA ILE A 85 -3.01 3.77 2.18
C ILE A 85 -3.86 4.83 2.86
N ALA A 86 -3.21 5.89 3.32
CA ALA A 86 -3.88 7.01 3.93
C ALA A 86 -3.99 8.13 2.91
N ARG A 87 -5.22 8.45 2.51
CA ARG A 87 -5.50 9.51 1.55
C ARG A 87 -6.04 10.70 2.29
N LYS A 88 -5.23 11.74 2.42
CA LYS A 88 -5.64 12.96 3.10
C LYS A 88 -6.52 13.77 2.17
N ILE A 89 -7.77 13.96 2.56
CA ILE A 89 -8.74 14.73 1.79
C ILE A 89 -8.60 16.21 2.13
N ASN A 90 -8.57 16.50 3.43
CA ASN A 90 -8.36 17.87 3.91
C ASN A 90 -7.83 17.78 5.33
N ASN A 91 -7.79 18.91 6.04
CA ASN A 91 -7.23 18.95 7.39
C ASN A 91 -8.02 18.12 8.41
N LYS A 92 -9.26 17.77 8.08
CA LYS A 92 -10.14 17.09 9.02
C LYS A 92 -10.48 15.66 8.61
N LYS A 93 -10.14 15.29 7.37
CA LYS A 93 -10.59 14.00 6.84
C LYS A 93 -9.44 13.28 6.16
N THR A 94 -9.23 12.03 6.54
CA THR A 94 -8.27 11.13 5.90
C THR A 94 -8.96 9.79 5.69
N ASP A 95 -8.95 9.30 4.46
CA ASP A 95 -9.45 7.96 4.16
C ASP A 95 -8.34 6.95 4.36
N PHE A 96 -8.68 5.81 4.95
CA PHE A 96 -7.74 4.72 5.15
C PHE A 96 -8.24 3.49 4.40
N TRP A 97 -7.39 2.96 3.54
CA TRP A 97 -7.71 1.78 2.73
C TRP A 97 -6.64 0.72 2.91
N LYS A 98 -7.02 -0.42 3.47
CA LYS A 98 -6.13 -1.58 3.45
C LYS A 98 -6.01 -2.11 2.02
N ILE A 99 -4.84 -2.60 1.68
CA ILE A 99 -4.62 -3.15 0.34
C ILE A 99 -5.66 -4.24 0.01
N GLU A 100 -6.00 -5.06 1.00
CA GLU A 100 -6.93 -6.17 0.78
C GLU A 100 -8.34 -5.70 0.41
N ASP A 101 -8.68 -4.45 0.70
CA ASP A 101 -10.00 -3.90 0.40
C ASP A 101 -10.01 -3.06 -0.87
N MET A 102 -8.90 -3.00 -1.59
CA MET A 102 -8.78 -2.16 -2.77
C MET A 102 -8.85 -2.97 -4.05
N ILE A 103 -9.33 -2.31 -5.10
CA ILE A 103 -9.31 -2.86 -6.44
C ILE A 103 -8.01 -2.44 -7.10
N ILE A 104 -7.25 -3.43 -7.57
CA ILE A 104 -5.96 -3.18 -8.19
C ILE A 104 -6.11 -3.46 -9.69
N GLU A 105 -6.16 -2.40 -10.46
CA GLU A 105 -6.20 -2.49 -11.92
C GLU A 105 -4.89 -1.93 -12.44
N VAL A 106 -3.99 -2.82 -12.79
CA VAL A 106 -2.69 -2.42 -13.30
C VAL A 106 -2.65 -2.64 -14.79
N ILE A 107 -2.15 -1.69 -15.46
CA ILE A 107 -2.04 -1.74 -16.90
C ILE A 107 -0.64 -2.12 -17.31
#